data_4fd657cf5033d6fb587351af4f007e23
#
_entry.id   4fd657cf5033d6fb587351af4f007e23
#
_cell.length_a   1.000
_cell.length_b   1.000
_cell.length_c   1.000
_cell.angle_alpha   90.00
_cell.angle_beta   90.00
_cell.angle_gamma   90.00
#
_symmetry.space_group_name_H-M   'P 1'
#
loop_
_entity.id
_entity.type
_entity.pdbx_description
1 polymer ?
#
loop_
_entity_poly.entity_id
_entity_poly.type
_entity_poly.pdbx_seq_one_letter_code
_entity_poly.pdbx_strand_id
1 'polypeptide(L)'
;VFDEPSIGLHPLDVQVLLSVFQILLDHGATLIVIEHDLDVIRNADYIIDMGPGGGENGGRIIATGTPEEIRCDEESVTGWYL
;
A
#
# COMPACT_ATOMS: atom_id res chain seq x y z
N VAL A 1 7.12 -2.54 -10.57
CA VAL A 1 7.27 -1.91 -9.26
C VAL A 1 7.06 -0.41 -9.36
N PHE A 2 6.20 0.11 -8.51
CA PHE A 2 5.93 1.54 -8.41
C PHE A 2 6.36 2.02 -7.02
N ASP A 3 7.21 3.04 -6.98
CA ASP A 3 7.72 3.60 -5.72
C ASP A 3 7.05 4.93 -5.45
N GLU A 4 6.20 4.97 -4.43
CA GLU A 4 5.43 6.14 -4.00
C GLU A 4 4.77 6.91 -5.16
N PRO A 5 3.98 6.21 -6.01
CA PRO A 5 3.44 6.84 -7.22
C PRO A 5 2.41 7.95 -6.93
N SER A 6 1.86 8.00 -5.71
CA SER A 6 0.88 9.03 -5.34
C SER A 6 1.51 10.31 -4.80
N ILE A 7 2.82 10.33 -4.59
CA ILE A 7 3.48 11.47 -3.96
C ILE A 7 3.25 12.75 -4.78
N GLY A 8 2.78 13.81 -4.12
CA GLY A 8 2.49 15.07 -4.76
C GLY A 8 1.19 15.11 -5.57
N LEU A 9 0.44 14.00 -5.65
CA LEU A 9 -0.80 13.97 -6.41
C LEU A 9 -1.98 14.51 -5.60
N HIS A 10 -2.88 15.20 -6.30
CA HIS A 10 -4.18 15.56 -5.74
C HIS A 10 -5.03 14.30 -5.55
N PRO A 11 -5.97 14.25 -4.58
CA PRO A 11 -6.83 13.07 -4.37
C PRO A 11 -7.56 12.57 -5.61
N LEU A 12 -7.98 13.46 -6.50
CA LEU A 12 -8.62 13.07 -7.77
C LEU A 12 -7.64 12.36 -8.71
N ASP A 13 -6.37 12.76 -8.69
CA ASP A 13 -5.33 12.11 -9.48
C ASP A 13 -4.98 10.73 -8.94
N VAL A 14 -5.12 10.54 -7.62
CA VAL A 14 -4.97 9.22 -7.00
C VAL A 14 -6.03 8.26 -7.53
N GLN A 15 -7.26 8.72 -7.71
CA GLN A 15 -8.32 7.89 -8.29
C GLN A 15 -8.00 7.48 -9.72
N VAL A 16 -7.42 8.38 -10.52
CA VAL A 16 -6.96 8.04 -11.87
C VAL A 16 -5.84 7.00 -11.83
N LEU A 17 -4.90 7.16 -10.90
CA LEU A 17 -3.81 6.21 -10.72
C LEU A 17 -4.36 4.81 -10.38
N LEU A 18 -5.32 4.71 -9.47
CA LEU A 18 -5.96 3.44 -9.12
C LEU A 18 -6.67 2.81 -10.32
N SER A 19 -7.30 3.62 -11.17
CA SER A 19 -7.92 3.13 -12.40
C SER A 19 -6.90 2.52 -13.36
N VAL A 20 -5.73 3.14 -13.49
CA VAL A 20 -4.63 2.62 -14.31
C VAL A 20 -4.14 1.28 -13.75
N PHE A 21 -3.97 1.19 -12.43
CA PHE A 21 -3.59 -0.07 -11.78
C PHE A 21 -4.59 -1.19 -12.08
N GLN A 22 -5.88 -0.87 -12.00
CA GLN A 22 -6.93 -1.85 -12.27
C GLN A 22 -6.86 -2.36 -13.71
N ILE A 23 -6.60 -1.48 -14.67
CA ILE A 23 -6.44 -1.88 -16.08
C ILE A 23 -5.25 -2.83 -16.23
N LEU A 24 -4.12 -2.54 -15.60
CA LEU A 24 -2.95 -3.40 -15.64
C LEU A 24 -3.23 -4.78 -15.02
N LEU A 25 -3.92 -4.80 -13.89
CA LEU A 25 -4.29 -6.05 -13.21
C LEU A 25 -5.25 -6.89 -14.07
N ASP A 26 -6.21 -6.25 -14.73
CA ASP A 26 -7.16 -6.92 -15.60
C ASP A 26 -6.47 -7.55 -16.82
N HIS A 27 -5.29 -7.04 -17.20
CA HIS A 27 -4.46 -7.60 -18.27
C HIS A 27 -3.46 -8.64 -17.77
N GLY A 28 -3.57 -9.07 -16.52
CA GLY A 28 -2.73 -10.13 -15.95
C GLY A 28 -1.42 -9.67 -15.32
N ALA A 29 -1.22 -8.37 -15.16
CA ALA A 29 -0.02 -7.85 -14.51
C ALA A 29 -0.05 -8.08 -13.01
N THR A 30 1.12 -8.27 -12.41
CA THR A 30 1.30 -8.25 -10.97
C THR A 30 1.93 -6.92 -10.60
N LEU A 31 1.30 -6.20 -9.67
CA LEU A 31 1.78 -4.88 -9.24
C LEU A 31 2.36 -4.95 -7.84
N ILE A 32 3.56 -4.41 -7.69
CA ILE A 32 4.18 -4.17 -6.39
C ILE A 32 4.30 -2.66 -6.24
N VAL A 33 3.64 -2.11 -5.21
CA VAL A 33 3.52 -0.68 -5.00
C VAL A 33 4.02 -0.34 -3.60
N ILE A 34 4.98 0.57 -3.52
CA ILE A 34 5.47 1.11 -2.25
C ILE A 34 4.71 2.41 -2.01
N GLU A 35 3.96 2.50 -0.92
CA GLU A 35 3.06 3.62 -0.74
C GLU A 35 2.78 3.94 0.72
N HIS A 36 2.44 5.19 0.99
CA HIS A 36 1.96 5.68 2.28
C HIS A 36 0.54 6.25 2.19
N ASP A 37 0.03 6.45 0.98
CA ASP A 37 -1.33 6.95 0.78
C ASP A 37 -2.35 5.87 1.15
N LEU A 38 -3.23 6.20 2.10
CA LEU A 38 -4.19 5.23 2.62
C LEU A 38 -5.21 4.78 1.59
N ASP A 39 -5.57 5.64 0.64
CA ASP A 39 -6.51 5.26 -0.41
C ASP A 39 -5.92 4.20 -1.33
N VAL A 40 -4.62 4.30 -1.64
CA VAL A 40 -3.92 3.28 -2.42
C VAL A 40 -3.81 1.99 -1.60
N ILE A 41 -3.43 2.09 -0.33
CA ILE A 41 -3.28 0.92 0.54
C ILE A 41 -4.59 0.17 0.71
N ARG A 42 -5.71 0.88 0.89
CA ARG A 42 -7.04 0.27 1.04
C ARG A 42 -7.48 -0.52 -0.18
N ASN A 43 -6.97 -0.19 -1.35
CA ASN A 43 -7.30 -0.86 -2.61
C ASN A 43 -6.34 -2.01 -2.95
N ALA A 44 -5.36 -2.29 -2.10
CA ALA A 44 -4.46 -3.41 -2.30
C ALA A 44 -5.15 -4.74 -2.04
N ASP A 45 -4.73 -5.77 -2.73
CA ASP A 45 -5.18 -7.14 -2.45
C ASP A 45 -4.42 -7.73 -1.27
N TYR A 46 -3.19 -7.31 -1.09
CA TYR A 46 -2.31 -7.80 -0.04
C TYR A 46 -1.35 -6.69 0.40
N ILE A 47 -1.16 -6.58 1.70
CA ILE A 47 -0.30 -5.55 2.30
C ILE A 47 0.85 -6.21 3.04
N ILE A 48 2.05 -5.66 2.84
CA ILE A 48 3.24 -5.98 3.64
C ILE A 48 3.59 -4.71 4.40
N ASP A 49 3.33 -4.71 5.70
CA ASP A 49 3.59 -3.55 6.56
C ASP A 49 4.99 -3.66 7.16
N MET A 50 5.80 -2.65 6.85
CA MET A 50 7.19 -2.60 7.28
C MET A 50 7.30 -1.74 8.54
N GLY A 51 8.18 -2.16 9.45
CA GLY A 51 8.42 -1.47 10.71
C GLY A 51 8.97 -0.06 10.55
N PRO A 52 8.90 0.75 11.61
CA PRO A 52 9.40 2.12 11.59
C PRO A 52 10.90 2.16 11.31
N GLY A 53 11.33 3.22 10.63
CA GLY A 53 12.71 3.41 10.22
C GLY A 53 13.01 2.68 8.93
N GLY A 54 13.69 3.37 8.05
CA GLY A 54 14.20 2.78 6.82
C GLY A 54 15.65 2.35 7.01
N GLY A 55 16.20 1.65 6.03
CA GLY A 55 17.60 1.29 6.01
C GLY A 55 17.95 0.08 6.88
N GLU A 56 19.21 0.01 7.30
CA GLU A 56 19.76 -1.19 7.95
C GLU A 56 19.12 -1.54 9.28
N ASN A 57 18.64 -0.53 10.02
CA ASN A 57 18.04 -0.72 11.33
C ASN A 57 16.52 -0.72 11.30
N GLY A 58 15.93 -0.56 10.11
CA GLY A 58 14.50 -0.59 9.88
C GLY A 58 14.15 -1.67 8.88
N GLY A 59 12.93 -1.61 8.37
CA GLY A 59 12.52 -2.50 7.29
C GLY A 59 12.17 -3.92 7.73
N ARG A 60 11.92 -4.11 9.01
CA ARG A 60 11.42 -5.39 9.50
C ARG A 60 9.93 -5.49 9.18
N ILE A 61 9.49 -6.65 8.68
CA ILE A 61 8.08 -6.90 8.44
C ILE A 61 7.36 -7.02 9.77
N ILE A 62 6.36 -6.16 10.00
CA ILE A 62 5.55 -6.16 11.21
C ILE A 62 4.29 -7.00 11.01
N ALA A 63 3.64 -6.85 9.85
CA ALA A 63 2.39 -7.52 9.57
C ALA A 63 2.24 -7.74 8.08
N THR A 64 1.52 -8.78 7.70
CA THR A 64 1.17 -9.06 6.31
C THR A 64 -0.27 -9.55 6.25
N GLY A 65 -0.96 -9.25 5.17
CA GLY A 65 -2.31 -9.72 4.95
C GLY A 65 -3.12 -8.82 4.04
N THR A 66 -4.41 -9.13 3.94
CA THR A 66 -5.38 -8.26 3.26
C THR A 66 -5.57 -6.97 4.07
N PRO A 67 -6.14 -5.90 3.46
CA PRO A 67 -6.45 -4.68 4.22
C PRO A 67 -7.27 -4.94 5.49
N GLU A 68 -8.21 -5.87 5.45
CA GLU A 68 -9.00 -6.22 6.64
C GLU A 68 -8.15 -6.88 7.73
N GLU A 69 -7.26 -7.79 7.35
CA GLU A 69 -6.36 -8.45 8.29
C GLU A 69 -5.39 -7.45 8.94
N ILE A 70 -4.86 -6.51 8.15
CA ILE A 70 -3.98 -5.46 8.65
C ILE A 70 -4.73 -4.53 9.60
N ARG A 71 -5.98 -4.19 9.30
CA ARG A 71 -6.80 -3.35 10.17
C ARG A 71 -7.01 -3.99 11.55
N CYS A 72 -7.12 -5.30 11.60
CA CYS A 72 -7.30 -6.06 12.84
C CYS A 72 -6.00 -6.37 13.58
N ASP A 73 -4.85 -6.05 12.98
CA ASP A 73 -3.54 -6.33 13.57
C ASP A 73 -3.13 -5.19 14.51
N GLU A 74 -3.00 -5.50 15.79
CA GLU A 74 -2.66 -4.51 16.82
C GLU A 74 -1.24 -3.96 16.67
N GLU A 75 -0.35 -4.69 16.04
CA GLU A 75 1.04 -4.27 15.84
C GLU A 75 1.21 -3.34 14.64
N SER A 76 0.24 -3.32 13.73
CA SER A 76 0.30 -2.50 12.52
C SER A 76 -0.17 -1.08 12.78
N VAL A 77 0.75 -0.11 12.70
CA VAL A 77 0.41 1.31 12.77
C VAL A 77 -0.46 1.69 11.56
N THR A 78 -0.15 1.16 10.39
CA THR A 78 -0.95 1.36 9.19
C THR A 78 -2.39 0.90 9.41
N GLY A 79 -2.59 -0.23 10.06
CA GLY A 79 -3.91 -0.76 10.36
C GLY A 79 -4.78 0.18 11.19
N TRP A 80 -4.17 1.01 12.03
CA TRP A 80 -4.92 1.97 12.85
C TRP A 80 -5.64 3.02 12.00
N TYR A 81 -5.17 3.28 10.79
CA TYR A 81 -5.69 4.28 9.87
C TYR A 81 -6.57 3.68 8.75
N LEU A 82 -6.61 2.40 8.64
CA LEU A 82 -7.45 1.70 7.68
C LEU A 82 -8.83 1.44 8.28
#